data_fc4a966d306e2b1d71e2b3bbf2ef52ac
#
_entry.id   fc4a966d306e2b1d71e2b3bbf2ef52ac
#
_cell.length_a   1.000
_cell.length_b   1.000
_cell.length_c   1.000
_cell.angle_alpha   90.00
_cell.angle_beta   90.00
_cell.angle_gamma   90.00
#
_symmetry.space_group_name_H-M   'P 1'
#
loop_
_entity.id
_entity.type
_entity.pdbx_description
1 polymer ?
#
loop_
_entity_poly.entity_id
_entity_poly.type
_entity_poly.pdbx_seq_one_letter_code
_entity_poly.pdbx_strand_id
1 'polypeptide(L)' 'MIKYDKLWLTMQERGITKYTLHKEYHFSKSLIHRLQNNEGVRMNTINTLCNILDCKIEDIATHYKD' A
#
# COMPACT_ATOMS: atom_id res chain seq x y z
N MET A 1 -8.99 6.37 12.30
CA MET A 1 -9.06 6.09 10.84
C MET A 1 -7.66 5.79 10.30
N ILE A 2 -7.57 4.90 9.33
CA ILE A 2 -6.29 4.54 8.72
C ILE A 2 -6.20 5.16 7.33
N LYS A 3 -5.06 5.77 7.02
CA LYS A 3 -4.78 6.30 5.68
C LYS A 3 -3.48 5.70 5.16
N TYR A 4 -3.38 5.59 3.83
CA TYR A 4 -2.22 4.99 3.15
C TYR A 4 -1.41 6.03 2.37
N ASP A 5 -1.46 7.28 2.79
CA ASP A 5 -0.76 8.38 2.10
C ASP A 5 0.76 8.13 2.01
N LYS A 6 1.35 7.53 3.05
CA LYS A 6 2.77 7.22 3.04
C LYS A 6 3.14 6.10 2.06
N LEU A 7 2.19 5.21 1.76
CA LEU A 7 2.41 4.11 0.82
C LEU A 7 2.89 4.64 -0.54
N TRP A 8 2.23 5.68 -1.04
CA TRP A 8 2.54 6.22 -2.37
C TRP A 8 3.93 6.84 -2.41
N LEU A 9 4.34 7.52 -1.35
CA LEU A 9 5.68 8.09 -1.23
C LEU A 9 6.74 6.98 -1.16
N THR A 10 6.50 5.96 -0.37
CA THR A 10 7.43 4.83 -0.23
C THR A 10 7.57 4.08 -1.55
N MET A 11 6.47 3.87 -2.27
CA MET A 11 6.50 3.25 -3.59
C MET A 11 7.34 4.08 -4.56
N GLN A 12 7.16 5.39 -4.56
CA GLN A 12 7.92 6.29 -5.41
C GLN A 12 9.42 6.18 -5.11
N GLU A 13 9.78 6.15 -3.83
CA GLU A 13 11.18 6.01 -3.40
C GLU A 13 11.80 4.70 -3.86
N ARG A 14 11.00 3.63 -3.94
CA ARG A 14 11.45 2.30 -4.35
C ARG A 14 11.32 2.06 -5.85
N GLY A 15 10.80 3.03 -6.61
CA GLY A 15 10.60 2.87 -8.03
C GLY A 15 9.47 1.88 -8.40
N ILE A 16 8.52 1.68 -7.51
CA ILE A 16 7.38 0.78 -7.72
C ILE A 16 6.15 1.62 -8.04
N THR A 17 5.49 1.33 -9.17
CA THR A 17 4.27 2.02 -9.59
C THR A 17 3.05 1.15 -9.31
N LYS A 18 1.86 1.76 -9.40
CA LYS A 18 0.60 1.01 -9.32
C LYS A 18 0.54 -0.03 -10.43
N TYR A 19 1.04 0.30 -11.60
CA TYR A 19 1.11 -0.63 -12.73
C TYR A 19 1.97 -1.84 -12.38
N THR A 20 3.13 -1.62 -11.75
CA THR A 20 4.02 -2.69 -11.30
C THR A 20 3.33 -3.60 -10.29
N LEU A 21 2.60 -3.01 -9.32
CA LEU A 21 1.84 -3.79 -8.35
C LEU A 21 0.83 -4.70 -9.04
N HIS A 22 0.14 -4.17 -10.04
CA HIS A 22 -0.88 -4.93 -10.77
C HIS A 22 -0.26 -6.02 -11.65
N LYS A 23 0.75 -5.67 -12.44
CA LYS A 23 1.34 -6.59 -13.43
C LYS A 23 2.28 -7.61 -12.84
N GLU A 24 3.17 -7.20 -11.94
CA GLU A 24 4.22 -8.07 -11.42
C GLU A 24 3.84 -8.75 -10.12
N TYR A 25 3.07 -8.10 -9.28
CA TYR A 25 2.71 -8.63 -7.96
C TYR A 25 1.24 -9.04 -7.86
N HIS A 26 0.52 -8.99 -8.98
CA HIS A 26 -0.86 -9.49 -9.11
C HIS A 26 -1.87 -8.81 -8.17
N PHE A 27 -1.65 -7.56 -7.82
CA PHE A 27 -2.64 -6.78 -7.11
C PHE A 27 -3.79 -6.46 -8.05
N SER A 28 -5.01 -6.77 -7.64
CA SER A 28 -6.18 -6.43 -8.44
C SER A 28 -6.35 -4.91 -8.50
N LYS A 29 -6.99 -4.43 -9.56
CA LYS A 29 -7.31 -3.00 -9.66
C LYS A 29 -8.24 -2.56 -8.54
N SER A 30 -9.14 -3.45 -8.11
CA SER A 30 -10.03 -3.20 -6.99
C SER A 30 -9.28 -2.98 -5.68
N LEU A 31 -8.25 -3.79 -5.43
CA LEU A 31 -7.43 -3.66 -4.23
C LEU A 31 -6.64 -2.34 -4.24
N ILE A 32 -6.05 -2.00 -5.39
CA ILE A 32 -5.33 -0.73 -5.54
C ILE A 32 -6.27 0.45 -5.31
N HIS A 33 -7.50 0.36 -5.84
CA HIS A 33 -8.52 1.38 -5.65
C HIS A 33 -8.87 1.57 -4.17
N ARG A 34 -8.99 0.47 -3.41
CA ARG A 34 -9.24 0.54 -1.96
C ARG A 34 -8.12 1.26 -1.24
N LEU A 35 -6.88 0.95 -1.58
CA LEU A 35 -5.72 1.64 -1.00
C LEU A 35 -5.73 3.13 -1.32
N GLN A 36 -6.10 3.51 -2.55
CA GLN A 36 -6.21 4.91 -2.96
C GLN A 36 -7.27 5.67 -2.19
N ASN A 37 -8.35 5.00 -1.81
CA ASN A 37 -9.49 5.62 -1.12
C ASN A 37 -9.46 5.38 0.39
N ASN A 38 -8.35 4.87 0.92
CA ASN A 38 -8.18 4.61 2.36
C ASN A 38 -9.26 3.67 2.91
N GLU A 39 -9.67 2.69 2.11
CA GLU A 39 -10.63 1.67 2.51
C GLU A 39 -9.91 0.51 3.18
N GLY A 40 -10.65 -0.31 3.93
CA GLY A 40 -10.07 -1.43 4.65
C GLY A 40 -9.45 -2.48 3.75
N VAL A 41 -8.27 -2.97 4.12
CA VAL A 41 -7.60 -4.07 3.45
C VAL A 41 -7.14 -5.06 4.52
N ARG A 42 -6.83 -6.27 4.10
CA ARG A 42 -6.35 -7.30 5.03
C ARG A 42 -4.93 -7.02 5.49
N MET A 43 -4.62 -7.38 6.72
CA MET A 43 -3.25 -7.26 7.24
C MET A 43 -2.26 -8.05 6.39
N ASN A 44 -2.66 -9.17 5.80
CA ASN A 44 -1.81 -9.92 4.88
C ASN A 44 -1.42 -9.09 3.66
N THR A 45 -2.30 -8.22 3.18
CA THR A 45 -1.99 -7.30 2.08
C THR A 45 -0.91 -6.32 2.52
N ILE A 46 -1.01 -5.80 3.73
CA ILE A 46 -0.01 -4.89 4.29
C ILE A 46 1.33 -5.62 4.43
N ASN A 47 1.30 -6.85 4.91
CA ASN A 47 2.51 -7.67 5.02
C ASN A 47 3.19 -7.85 3.65
N THR A 48 2.40 -8.14 2.62
CA THR A 48 2.92 -8.30 1.25
C THR A 48 3.55 -7.00 0.75
N LEU A 49 2.90 -5.85 1.00
CA LEU A 49 3.45 -4.55 0.62
C LEU A 49 4.77 -4.27 1.33
N CYS A 50 4.87 -4.57 2.61
CA CYS A 50 6.11 -4.41 3.35
C CYS A 50 7.23 -5.26 2.76
N ASN A 51 6.93 -6.48 2.34
CA ASN A 51 7.91 -7.36 1.70
C ASN A 51 8.34 -6.82 0.34
N ILE A 52 7.40 -6.36 -0.48
CA ILE A 52 7.70 -5.81 -1.81
C ILE A 52 8.58 -4.57 -1.70
N LEU A 53 8.24 -3.68 -0.77
CA LEU A 53 8.89 -2.38 -0.63
C LEU A 53 10.07 -2.40 0.32
N ASP A 54 10.30 -3.52 1.00
CA ASP A 54 11.34 -3.67 2.02
C ASP A 54 11.25 -2.51 3.01
N CYS A 55 10.10 -2.38 3.65
CA CYS A 55 9.81 -1.28 4.55
C CYS A 55 9.01 -1.75 5.76
N LYS A 56 8.77 -0.85 6.69
CA LYS A 56 7.98 -1.12 7.90
C LYS A 56 6.53 -0.71 7.67
N ILE A 57 5.63 -1.20 8.51
CA ILE A 57 4.20 -0.90 8.40
C ILE A 57 3.95 0.62 8.52
N GLU A 58 4.71 1.32 9.33
CA GLU A 58 4.56 2.76 9.50
C GLU A 58 4.99 3.56 8.26
N ASP A 59 5.67 2.92 7.32
CA ASP A 59 6.01 3.52 6.04
C ASP A 59 4.87 3.38 5.02
N ILE A 60 3.81 2.66 5.37
CA ILE A 60 2.67 2.39 4.49
C ILE A 60 1.41 3.07 5.02
N ALA A 61 1.13 2.93 6.31
CA ALA A 61 -0.14 3.34 6.90
C ALA A 61 0.07 4.25 8.11
N THR A 62 -0.87 5.16 8.29
CA THR A 62 -0.89 6.06 9.45
C THR A 62 -2.27 6.01 10.08
N HIS A 63 -2.30 5.97 11.40
CA HIS A 63 -3.55 6.07 12.14
C HIS A 63 -3.79 7.52 12.53
N TYR A 64 -4.99 7.99 12.25
CA TYR A 64 -5.50 9.28 12.70
C TYR A 64 -6.64 9.04 13.65
N LYS A 65 -6.64 9.72 14.78
CA LYS A 65 -7.72 9.57 15.76
C LYS A 65 -9.04 10.07 15.16
N ASP A 66 -10.05 9.24 15.30
CA ASP A 66 -11.39 9.57 14.80
C ASP A 66 -12.10 10.63 15.67
#